data_218a67ff17b4841459a2ccf5b1d250df
#
_entry.id   218a67ff17b4841459a2ccf5b1d250df
#
_cell.length_a   1.000
_cell.length_b   1.000
_cell.length_c   1.000
_cell.angle_alpha   90.00
_cell.angle_beta   90.00
_cell.angle_gamma   90.00
#
_symmetry.space_group_name_H-M   'P 1'
#
loop_
_entity.id
_entity.type
_entity.pdbx_description
1 polymer ?
#
loop_
_entity_poly.entity_id
_entity_poly.type
_entity_poly.pdbx_seq_one_letter_code
_entity_poly.pdbx_strand_id
1 'polypeptide(L)'
;MIKLFVGLGNPGPEYEATRHNAGFWWVDALARALKVNLTMDRGYHGLMARTTVQGQTVWLLEPQTYMNLSGKSVGALARFFKIQPQEILVAHDAVSYTHLTLPTS
;
A
#
# COMPACT_ATOMS: atom_id res chain seq x y z
N MET A 1 6.52 -11.93 10.05
CA MET A 1 5.17 -11.90 9.46
C MET A 1 4.92 -10.57 8.78
N ILE A 2 4.33 -10.59 7.60
CA ILE A 2 3.99 -9.34 6.92
C ILE A 2 2.78 -8.72 7.60
N LYS A 3 2.90 -7.46 7.99
CA LYS A 3 1.83 -6.71 8.65
C LYS A 3 1.25 -5.60 7.79
N LEU A 4 1.99 -5.16 6.77
CA LEU A 4 1.53 -4.09 5.88
C LEU A 4 1.70 -4.54 4.43
N PHE A 5 0.60 -4.56 3.70
CA PHE A 5 0.58 -4.86 2.28
C PHE A 5 0.32 -3.58 1.52
N VAL A 6 1.26 -3.17 0.67
CA VAL A 6 1.21 -1.92 -0.08
C VAL A 6 1.08 -2.22 -1.56
N GLY A 7 0.11 -1.60 -2.21
CA GLY A 7 0.00 -1.63 -3.65
C GLY A 7 0.35 -0.27 -4.22
N LEU A 8 1.33 -0.22 -5.11
CA LEU A 8 1.75 1.03 -5.74
C LEU A 8 1.08 1.21 -7.08
N GLY A 9 0.78 2.46 -7.40
CA GLY A 9 0.19 2.84 -8.67
C GLY A 9 0.10 4.36 -8.76
N ASN A 10 -0.34 4.86 -9.90
CA ASN A 10 -0.64 6.28 -10.06
C ASN A 10 -2.13 6.49 -9.95
N PRO A 11 -2.58 7.38 -9.04
CA PRO A 11 -4.00 7.66 -8.91
C PRO A 11 -4.53 8.43 -10.12
N GLY A 12 -5.82 8.23 -10.41
CA GLY A 12 -6.49 8.95 -11.48
C GLY A 12 -7.07 8.01 -12.52
N PRO A 13 -8.20 8.41 -13.16
CA PRO A 13 -8.86 7.54 -14.11
C PRO A 13 -8.03 7.20 -15.35
N GLU A 14 -7.08 8.04 -15.75
CA GLU A 14 -6.22 7.79 -16.90
C GLU A 14 -5.24 6.64 -16.69
N TYR A 15 -5.02 6.23 -15.45
CA TYR A 15 -4.08 5.15 -15.13
C TYR A 15 -4.78 3.86 -14.71
N GLU A 16 -6.10 3.89 -14.52
CA GLU A 16 -6.84 2.79 -13.90
C GLU A 16 -6.65 1.44 -14.58
N ALA A 17 -6.61 1.45 -15.91
CA ALA A 17 -6.52 0.23 -16.70
C ALA A 17 -5.10 -0.08 -17.16
N THR A 18 -4.08 0.62 -16.65
CA THR A 18 -2.72 0.43 -17.10
C THR A 18 -1.98 -0.59 -16.25
N ARG A 19 -0.91 -1.16 -16.81
CA ARG A 19 -0.01 -2.06 -16.07
C ARG A 19 0.60 -1.40 -14.85
N HIS A 20 0.77 -0.08 -14.89
CA HIS A 20 1.38 0.65 -13.78
C HIS A 20 0.54 0.62 -12.51
N ASN A 21 -0.73 0.20 -12.62
CA ASN A 21 -1.61 0.06 -11.47
C ASN A 21 -1.80 -1.39 -11.02
N ALA A 22 -0.94 -2.29 -11.47
CA ALA A 22 -1.03 -3.69 -11.07
C ALA A 22 -0.95 -3.85 -9.54
N GLY A 23 -0.19 -3.01 -8.87
CA GLY A 23 -0.11 -3.03 -7.40
C GLY A 23 -1.45 -2.69 -6.75
N PHE A 24 -2.16 -1.69 -7.29
CA PHE A 24 -3.52 -1.36 -6.81
C PHE A 24 -4.46 -2.54 -7.00
N TRP A 25 -4.42 -3.16 -8.18
CA TRP A 25 -5.29 -4.32 -8.47
C TRP A 25 -5.06 -5.45 -7.47
N TRP A 26 -3.79 -5.69 -7.13
CA TRP A 26 -3.43 -6.74 -6.20
C TRP A 26 -3.97 -6.48 -4.80
N VAL A 27 -3.81 -5.25 -4.30
CA VAL A 27 -4.33 -4.89 -2.98
C VAL A 27 -5.86 -4.86 -2.98
N ASP A 28 -6.49 -4.40 -4.08
CA ASP A 28 -7.94 -4.45 -4.22
C ASP A 28 -8.45 -5.89 -4.12
N ALA A 29 -7.77 -6.82 -4.79
CA ALA A 29 -8.14 -8.23 -4.74
C ALA A 29 -7.96 -8.80 -3.33
N LEU A 30 -6.88 -8.41 -2.65
CA LEU A 30 -6.62 -8.84 -1.27
C LEU A 30 -7.69 -8.31 -0.34
N ALA A 31 -8.10 -7.05 -0.49
CA ALA A 31 -9.16 -6.46 0.32
C ALA A 31 -10.47 -7.22 0.15
N ARG A 32 -10.82 -7.58 -1.10
CA ARG A 32 -12.01 -8.39 -1.36
C ARG A 32 -11.91 -9.77 -0.69
N ALA A 33 -10.75 -10.40 -0.78
CA ALA A 33 -10.55 -11.72 -0.16
C ALA A 33 -10.67 -11.65 1.36
N LEU A 34 -10.21 -10.56 1.97
CA LEU A 34 -10.29 -10.35 3.42
C LEU A 34 -11.61 -9.70 3.85
N LYS A 35 -12.49 -9.37 2.89
CA LYS A 35 -13.81 -8.79 3.14
C LYS A 35 -13.72 -7.46 3.88
N VAL A 36 -12.77 -6.62 3.48
CA VAL A 36 -12.62 -5.27 4.03
C VAL A 36 -12.68 -4.25 2.90
N ASN A 37 -13.06 -3.02 3.25
CA ASN A 37 -13.15 -1.92 2.31
C ASN A 37 -11.99 -0.95 2.54
N LEU A 38 -11.32 -0.58 1.45
CA LEU A 38 -10.32 0.47 1.50
C LEU A 38 -11.03 1.83 1.54
N THR A 39 -10.60 2.67 2.46
CA THR A 39 -11.13 4.03 2.60
C THR A 39 -10.00 5.04 2.65
N MET A 40 -10.27 6.24 2.15
CA MET A 40 -9.26 7.29 2.12
C MET A 40 -8.89 7.73 3.53
N ASP A 41 -7.60 7.77 3.80
CA ASP A 41 -7.06 8.32 5.02
C ASP A 41 -6.00 9.38 4.66
N ARG A 42 -6.32 10.64 4.92
CA ARG A 42 -5.44 11.74 4.55
C ARG A 42 -4.17 11.79 5.37
N GLY A 43 -4.20 11.24 6.58
CA GLY A 43 -3.01 11.17 7.42
C GLY A 43 -1.92 10.29 6.83
N TYR A 44 -2.31 9.31 6.02
CA TYR A 44 -1.38 8.40 5.36
C TYR A 44 -1.32 8.61 3.85
N HIS A 45 -2.02 9.63 3.33
CA HIS A 45 -2.03 9.97 1.91
C HIS A 45 -2.46 8.80 1.01
N GLY A 46 -3.42 8.01 1.46
CA GLY A 46 -3.84 6.87 0.65
C GLY A 46 -5.10 6.19 1.13
N LEU A 47 -5.53 5.23 0.32
CA LEU A 47 -6.62 4.33 0.68
C LEU A 47 -6.05 3.25 1.59
N MET A 48 -6.71 3.02 2.71
CA MET A 48 -6.24 2.02 3.65
C MET A 48 -7.36 1.20 4.25
N ALA A 49 -7.02 0.01 4.72
CA ALA A 49 -7.90 -0.83 5.51
C ALA A 49 -7.08 -1.53 6.59
N ARG A 50 -7.74 -1.87 7.68
CA ARG A 50 -7.13 -2.64 8.76
C ARG A 50 -8.03 -3.83 9.06
N THR A 51 -7.43 -4.99 9.23
CA THR A 51 -8.16 -6.19 9.57
C THR A 51 -7.33 -7.09 10.47
N THR A 52 -7.91 -8.19 10.91
CA THR A 52 -7.23 -9.17 11.74
C THR A 52 -7.16 -10.49 10.98
N VAL A 53 -5.96 -11.06 10.87
CA VAL A 53 -5.73 -12.36 10.25
C VAL A 53 -5.01 -13.23 11.26
N GLN A 54 -5.62 -14.34 11.65
CA GLN A 54 -5.06 -15.27 12.63
C GLN A 54 -4.58 -14.58 13.90
N GLY A 55 -5.39 -13.65 14.41
CA GLY A 55 -5.09 -12.92 15.63
C GLY A 55 -4.10 -11.77 15.47
N GLN A 56 -3.58 -11.52 14.28
CA GLN A 56 -2.63 -10.47 14.02
C GLN A 56 -3.27 -9.33 13.23
N THR A 57 -2.95 -8.10 13.60
CA THR A 57 -3.42 -6.95 12.85
C THR A 57 -2.64 -6.80 11.55
N VAL A 58 -3.37 -6.59 10.47
CA VAL A 58 -2.81 -6.43 9.13
C VAL A 58 -3.37 -5.16 8.52
N TRP A 59 -2.52 -4.37 7.89
CA TRP A 59 -2.90 -3.15 7.19
C TRP A 59 -2.73 -3.31 5.69
N LEU A 60 -3.65 -2.72 4.93
CA LEU A 60 -3.60 -2.62 3.48
C LEU A 60 -3.50 -1.15 3.13
N LEU A 61 -2.66 -0.80 2.16
CA LEU A 61 -2.46 0.59 1.77
C LEU A 61 -2.26 0.71 0.27
N GLU A 62 -3.02 1.63 -0.33
CA GLU A 62 -2.81 2.07 -1.71
C GLU A 62 -2.50 3.56 -1.66
N PRO A 63 -1.21 3.95 -1.68
CA PRO A 63 -0.86 5.36 -1.67
C PRO A 63 -1.52 6.10 -2.83
N GLN A 64 -2.14 7.23 -2.53
CA GLN A 64 -2.81 8.07 -3.53
C GLN A 64 -1.93 9.26 -3.91
N THR A 65 -0.63 9.08 -3.79
CA THR A 65 0.37 9.99 -4.32
C THR A 65 0.93 9.40 -5.61
N TYR A 66 1.56 10.22 -6.45
CA TYR A 66 2.28 9.66 -7.59
C TYR A 66 3.37 8.72 -7.10
N MET A 67 3.74 7.76 -7.94
CA MET A 67 4.62 6.65 -7.53
C MET A 67 5.94 7.12 -6.93
N ASN A 68 6.49 8.23 -7.42
CA ASN A 68 7.74 8.77 -6.90
C ASN A 68 7.62 9.33 -5.48
N LEU A 69 6.39 9.49 -4.96
CA LEU A 69 6.14 10.00 -3.61
C LEU A 69 5.52 8.96 -2.69
N SER A 70 5.36 7.73 -3.16
CA SER A 70 4.66 6.69 -2.39
C SER A 70 5.37 6.33 -1.09
N GLY A 71 6.68 6.50 -1.01
CA GLY A 71 7.42 6.25 0.22
C GLY A 71 6.96 7.12 1.38
N LYS A 72 6.47 8.33 1.10
CA LYS A 72 5.94 9.22 2.13
C LYS A 72 4.71 8.61 2.81
N SER A 73 3.80 8.07 2.02
CA SER A 73 2.59 7.42 2.53
C SER A 73 2.93 6.18 3.36
N VAL A 74 3.75 5.30 2.79
CA VAL A 74 4.15 4.06 3.46
C VAL A 74 4.90 4.36 4.75
N GLY A 75 5.83 5.32 4.70
CA GLY A 75 6.62 5.71 5.86
C GLY A 75 5.76 6.28 6.99
N ALA A 76 4.75 7.08 6.66
CA ALA A 76 3.87 7.67 7.67
C ALA A 76 3.10 6.59 8.42
N LEU A 77 2.53 5.63 7.69
CA LEU A 77 1.77 4.54 8.31
C LEU A 77 2.69 3.63 9.13
N ALA A 78 3.83 3.26 8.56
CA ALA A 78 4.77 2.37 9.23
C ALA A 78 5.29 2.97 10.53
N ARG A 79 5.61 4.27 10.53
CA ARG A 79 6.07 4.95 11.75
C ARG A 79 4.99 4.99 12.82
N PHE A 80 3.76 5.33 12.43
CA PHE A 80 2.67 5.45 13.39
C PHE A 80 2.37 4.13 14.08
N PHE A 81 2.32 3.04 13.32
CA PHE A 81 1.99 1.72 13.87
C PHE A 81 3.23 0.89 14.23
N LYS A 82 4.42 1.48 14.14
CA LYS A 82 5.69 0.82 14.52
C LYS A 82 5.93 -0.46 13.72
N ILE A 83 5.67 -0.41 12.42
CA ILE A 83 5.88 -1.53 11.52
C ILE A 83 7.32 -1.47 10.98
N GLN A 84 8.03 -2.58 11.06
CA GLN A 84 9.41 -2.67 10.59
C GLN A 84 9.44 -2.90 9.08
N PRO A 85 10.52 -2.46 8.38
CA PRO A 85 10.62 -2.67 6.93
C PRO A 85 10.44 -4.12 6.47
N GLN A 86 10.97 -5.07 7.24
CA GLN A 86 10.84 -6.48 6.90
C GLN A 86 9.42 -7.04 7.07
N GLU A 87 8.52 -6.25 7.66
CA GLU A 87 7.12 -6.61 7.84
C GLU A 87 6.23 -6.00 6.75
N ILE A 88 6.83 -5.38 5.75
CA ILE A 88 6.12 -4.68 4.68
C ILE A 88 6.34 -5.41 3.35
N LEU A 89 5.26 -5.73 2.66
CA LEU A 89 5.32 -6.28 1.32
C LEU A 89 4.74 -5.26 0.35
N VAL A 90 5.51 -4.94 -0.70
CA VAL A 90 5.13 -3.94 -1.69
C VAL A 90 4.88 -4.63 -3.02
N ALA A 91 3.68 -4.46 -3.56
CA ALA A 91 3.31 -4.94 -4.89
C ALA A 91 3.33 -3.76 -5.86
N HIS A 92 4.02 -3.92 -6.98
CA HIS A 92 4.15 -2.86 -7.98
C HIS A 92 4.43 -3.46 -9.34
N ASP A 93 4.35 -2.60 -10.37
CA ASP A 93 4.73 -3.00 -11.71
C ASP A 93 6.26 -3.11 -11.81
N ALA A 94 6.75 -4.30 -12.05
CA ALA A 94 8.18 -4.57 -12.11
C ALA A 94 8.89 -3.85 -13.25
N VAL A 95 8.15 -3.39 -14.26
CA VAL A 95 8.73 -2.62 -15.36
C VAL A 95 9.07 -1.21 -14.91
N SER A 96 8.27 -0.63 -14.02
CA SER A 96 8.42 0.77 -13.60
C SER A 96 9.28 0.94 -12.36
N TYR A 97 9.34 -0.06 -11.49
CA TYR A 97 10.04 0.03 -10.22
C TYR A 97 10.88 -1.21 -9.96
N THR A 98 12.09 -0.99 -9.48
CA THR A 98 12.95 -2.07 -9.03
C THR A 98 12.97 -2.17 -7.49
N HIS A 99 12.72 -1.08 -6.82
CA HIS A 99 12.65 -1.07 -5.35
C HIS A 99 11.98 0.20 -4.85
N LEU A 100 11.54 0.17 -3.60
CA LEU A 100 10.98 1.31 -2.90
C LEU A 100 11.88 1.64 -1.71
N THR A 101 12.34 2.89 -1.67
CA THR A 101 13.14 3.38 -0.55
C THR A 101 12.21 4.07 0.45
N LEU A 102 12.17 3.57 1.68
CA LEU A 102 11.38 4.19 2.74
C LEU A 102 12.20 5.26 3.44
N PRO A 103 11.53 6.35 3.91
CA PRO A 103 12.22 7.33 4.73
C PRO A 103 12.76 6.70 5.99
N THR A 104 14.00 7.03 6.33
CA THR A 104 14.60 6.62 7.59
C THR A 104 14.34 7.70 8.62
N SER A 105 14.05 7.30 9.83
CA SER A 105 14.00 8.29 10.88
C SER A 105 13.28 8.09 12.05
#